data_61bf2560a285663344da71ae448efb21
#
_entry.id   61bf2560a285663344da71ae448efb21
#
_cell.length_a   1.000
_cell.length_b   1.000
_cell.length_c   1.000
_cell.angle_alpha   90.00
_cell.angle_beta   90.00
_cell.angle_gamma   90.00
#
_symmetry.space_group_name_H-M   'P 1'
#
loop_
_entity.id
_entity.type
_entity.pdbx_description
1 polymer ?
#
loop_
_entity_poly.entity_id
_entity_poly.type
_entity_poly.pdbx_seq_one_letter_code
_entity_poly.pdbx_strand_id
1 'polypeptide(L)'
;TPEFSEWGTSIFHPGNQIGILGLGYLWQASAKVFLEMGFNVFGWSRRIKQIDGVICFSDSEGLTKMLSQTDYLINLLPNTPATEDLLNFKALSMLKRGAYVINVGRGKTLVDNDLITLLDNGHLSGACLDVFRTEPLPSDHQFRSHNKILITPHNSSTTQAVSAAPQILENYKRAISGKKLLHLVDMKHGY
;
A
#
# COMPACT_ATOMS: atom_id res chain seq x y z
N THR A 1 9.48 6.83 -25.63
CA THR A 1 9.39 5.70 -24.68
C THR A 1 10.80 5.29 -24.33
N PRO A 2 11.25 5.44 -23.04
CA PRO A 2 12.52 4.88 -22.62
C PRO A 2 12.48 3.36 -22.89
N GLU A 3 13.56 2.82 -23.46
CA GLU A 3 13.68 1.39 -23.67
C GLU A 3 13.71 0.68 -22.31
N PHE A 4 12.95 -0.40 -22.17
CA PHE A 4 12.87 -1.24 -20.96
C PHE A 4 14.24 -1.76 -20.48
N SER A 5 15.28 -1.65 -21.27
CA SER A 5 16.67 -2.03 -20.98
C SER A 5 17.39 -1.10 -19.99
N GLU A 6 16.88 0.13 -19.74
CA GLU A 6 17.48 1.07 -18.78
C GLU A 6 16.96 0.88 -17.34
N TRP A 7 15.89 0.12 -17.16
CA TRP A 7 15.46 -0.33 -15.84
C TRP A 7 16.36 -1.51 -15.44
N GLY A 8 17.51 -1.17 -14.90
CA GLY A 8 18.56 -2.14 -14.58
C GLY A 8 18.02 -3.42 -13.95
N THR A 9 18.62 -4.53 -14.30
CA THR A 9 18.33 -5.91 -13.86
C THR A 9 18.30 -6.16 -12.35
N SER A 10 18.32 -5.11 -11.53
CA SER A 10 18.41 -5.18 -10.07
C SER A 10 17.08 -5.02 -9.32
N ILE A 11 15.94 -4.90 -10.00
CA ILE A 11 14.64 -4.60 -9.32
C ILE A 11 14.07 -5.81 -8.57
N PHE A 12 14.38 -7.04 -8.98
CA PHE A 12 13.85 -8.25 -8.34
C PHE A 12 14.99 -9.16 -7.87
N HIS A 13 15.55 -8.87 -6.70
CA HIS A 13 16.44 -9.83 -6.05
C HIS A 13 15.65 -10.63 -5.00
N PRO A 14 15.62 -11.97 -5.10
CA PRO A 14 15.23 -12.82 -4.00
C PRO A 14 16.00 -12.42 -2.74
N GLY A 15 15.28 -12.26 -1.62
CA GLY A 15 15.86 -11.77 -0.36
C GLY A 15 15.66 -10.28 -0.07
N ASN A 16 15.17 -9.47 -1.03
CA ASN A 16 14.72 -8.12 -0.73
C ASN A 16 13.54 -8.12 0.25
N GLN A 17 13.44 -7.03 1.03
CA GLN A 17 12.45 -6.89 2.10
C GLN A 17 11.23 -6.12 1.56
N ILE A 18 10.08 -6.75 1.53
CA ILE A 18 8.81 -6.11 1.21
C ILE A 18 8.10 -5.75 2.51
N GLY A 19 7.88 -4.46 2.74
CA GLY A 19 7.06 -3.98 3.85
C GLY A 19 5.64 -3.65 3.38
N ILE A 20 4.62 -4.28 3.99
CA ILE A 20 3.23 -4.04 3.64
C ILE A 20 2.51 -3.35 4.81
N LEU A 21 1.97 -2.17 4.56
CA LEU A 21 1.13 -1.44 5.50
C LEU A 21 -0.34 -1.77 5.27
N GLY A 22 -1.04 -2.20 6.33
CA GLY A 22 -2.46 -2.52 6.26
C GLY A 22 -2.71 -4.01 6.00
N LEU A 23 -2.85 -4.77 7.09
CA LEU A 23 -3.03 -6.22 7.07
C LEU A 23 -4.53 -6.61 6.96
N GLY A 24 -5.26 -6.03 6.00
CA GLY A 24 -6.65 -6.35 5.66
C GLY A 24 -6.77 -7.64 4.82
N TYR A 25 -7.84 -7.77 4.04
CA TYR A 25 -8.10 -8.98 3.24
C TYR A 25 -7.18 -9.09 2.01
N LEU A 26 -6.92 -7.96 1.35
CA LEU A 26 -6.13 -7.93 0.10
C LEU A 26 -4.66 -8.28 0.28
N TRP A 27 -4.06 -7.90 1.41
CA TRP A 27 -2.64 -8.11 1.62
C TRP A 27 -2.25 -9.59 1.79
N GLN A 28 -3.16 -10.44 2.33
CA GLN A 28 -2.85 -11.88 2.52
C GLN A 28 -2.54 -12.56 1.20
N ALA A 29 -3.31 -12.25 0.16
CA ALA A 29 -3.07 -12.76 -1.18
C ALA A 29 -1.75 -12.24 -1.74
N SER A 30 -1.46 -10.94 -1.58
CA SER A 30 -0.20 -10.33 -2.04
C SER A 30 1.01 -10.88 -1.28
N ALA A 31 0.94 -11.01 0.05
CA ALA A 31 2.03 -11.54 0.86
C ALA A 31 2.38 -12.97 0.45
N LYS A 32 1.37 -13.82 0.23
CA LYS A 32 1.59 -15.20 -0.24
C LYS A 32 2.37 -15.23 -1.55
N VAL A 33 1.97 -14.44 -2.53
CA VAL A 33 2.66 -14.35 -3.82
C VAL A 33 4.11 -13.90 -3.64
N PHE A 34 4.37 -12.87 -2.83
CA PHE A 34 5.73 -12.39 -2.59
C PHE A 34 6.60 -13.44 -1.88
N LEU A 35 6.05 -14.19 -0.94
CA LEU A 35 6.75 -15.29 -0.29
C LEU A 35 7.11 -16.40 -1.30
N GLU A 36 6.17 -16.78 -2.17
CA GLU A 36 6.40 -17.76 -3.24
C GLU A 36 7.45 -17.29 -4.25
N MET A 37 7.58 -15.97 -4.45
CA MET A 37 8.63 -15.36 -5.28
C MET A 37 9.99 -15.27 -4.57
N GLY A 38 10.09 -15.67 -3.29
CA GLY A 38 11.33 -15.68 -2.52
C GLY A 38 11.69 -14.36 -1.83
N PHE A 39 10.74 -13.43 -1.69
CA PHE A 39 10.93 -12.21 -0.91
C PHE A 39 10.74 -12.46 0.60
N ASN A 40 11.43 -11.68 1.42
CA ASN A 40 11.11 -11.58 2.83
C ASN A 40 9.97 -10.58 3.02
N VAL A 41 8.87 -11.00 3.66
CA VAL A 41 7.68 -10.17 3.78
C VAL A 41 7.50 -9.70 5.22
N PHE A 42 7.41 -8.41 5.40
CA PHE A 42 7.04 -7.72 6.62
C PHE A 42 5.62 -7.18 6.50
N GLY A 43 4.87 -7.23 7.59
CA GLY A 43 3.54 -6.68 7.63
C GLY A 43 3.32 -5.79 8.84
N TRP A 44 2.70 -4.63 8.67
CA TRP A 44 2.32 -3.76 9.77
C TRP A 44 0.82 -3.51 9.83
N SER A 45 0.27 -3.62 11.03
CA SER A 45 -1.12 -3.26 11.29
C SER A 45 -1.29 -2.76 12.73
N ARG A 46 -2.40 -2.06 12.98
CA ARG A 46 -2.72 -1.52 14.31
C ARG A 46 -2.70 -2.58 15.43
N ARG A 47 -3.11 -3.82 15.14
CA ARG A 47 -3.07 -4.96 16.05
C ARG A 47 -2.14 -6.01 15.49
N ILE A 48 -1.29 -6.56 16.35
CA ILE A 48 -0.39 -7.63 15.93
C ILE A 48 -1.16 -8.80 15.33
N LYS A 49 -0.65 -9.36 14.27
CA LYS A 49 -1.19 -10.55 13.61
C LYS A 49 -0.13 -11.62 13.55
N GLN A 50 -0.57 -12.87 13.46
CA GLN A 50 0.30 -14.00 13.20
C GLN A 50 -0.06 -14.58 11.85
N ILE A 51 0.90 -14.59 10.93
CA ILE A 51 0.71 -15.02 9.55
C ILE A 51 1.95 -15.78 9.16
N ASP A 52 1.70 -16.96 8.64
CA ASP A 52 2.75 -17.89 8.26
C ASP A 52 3.71 -17.27 7.23
N GLY A 53 5.00 -17.38 7.49
CA GLY A 53 6.05 -16.82 6.65
C GLY A 53 6.20 -15.28 6.68
N VAL A 54 5.36 -14.54 7.43
CA VAL A 54 5.40 -13.07 7.50
C VAL A 54 5.85 -12.60 8.88
N ILE A 55 6.82 -11.70 8.93
CA ILE A 55 7.20 -11.01 10.17
C ILE A 55 6.24 -9.83 10.38
N CYS A 56 5.37 -9.96 11.40
CA CYS A 56 4.34 -8.97 11.68
C CYS A 56 4.77 -7.99 12.77
N PHE A 57 4.48 -6.71 12.52
CA PHE A 57 4.71 -5.59 13.41
C PHE A 57 3.40 -4.88 13.76
N SER A 58 3.37 -4.22 14.91
CA SER A 58 2.29 -3.32 15.33
C SER A 58 2.85 -2.10 16.04
N ASP A 59 1.99 -1.12 16.38
CA ASP A 59 2.33 0.14 17.04
C ASP A 59 3.36 1.02 16.29
N SER A 60 3.79 2.12 16.90
CA SER A 60 4.72 3.08 16.31
C SER A 60 6.17 2.59 16.30
N GLU A 61 6.57 1.84 17.30
CA GLU A 61 7.92 1.25 17.37
C GLU A 61 8.06 0.16 16.31
N GLY A 62 7.05 -0.72 16.18
CA GLY A 62 7.01 -1.75 15.15
C GLY A 62 6.99 -1.16 13.75
N LEU A 63 6.30 -0.04 13.52
CA LEU A 63 6.35 0.68 12.25
C LEU A 63 7.78 1.12 11.92
N THR A 64 8.45 1.76 12.87
CA THR A 64 9.84 2.21 12.70
C THR A 64 10.78 1.05 12.38
N LYS A 65 10.67 -0.06 13.11
CA LYS A 65 11.47 -1.26 12.88
C LYS A 65 11.24 -1.85 11.49
N MET A 66 9.99 -1.90 11.04
CA MET A 66 9.66 -2.41 9.71
C MET A 66 10.21 -1.49 8.62
N LEU A 67 9.95 -0.18 8.70
CA LEU A 67 10.38 0.77 7.67
C LEU A 67 11.91 0.76 7.48
N SER A 68 12.69 0.71 8.57
CA SER A 68 14.17 0.70 8.51
C SER A 68 14.77 -0.52 7.80
N GLN A 69 14.00 -1.57 7.60
CA GLN A 69 14.43 -2.79 6.95
C GLN A 69 13.82 -2.97 5.53
N THR A 70 12.92 -2.09 5.13
CA THR A 70 12.11 -2.23 3.91
C THR A 70 12.83 -1.70 2.68
N ASP A 71 12.87 -2.52 1.62
CA ASP A 71 13.33 -2.14 0.28
C ASP A 71 12.16 -1.68 -0.61
N TYR A 72 11.01 -2.36 -0.50
CA TYR A 72 9.78 -2.02 -1.21
C TYR A 72 8.65 -1.83 -0.22
N LEU A 73 8.15 -0.59 -0.09
CA LEU A 73 7.01 -0.28 0.76
C LEU A 73 5.71 -0.31 -0.04
N ILE A 74 4.79 -1.19 0.35
CA ILE A 74 3.45 -1.28 -0.25
C ILE A 74 2.43 -0.77 0.76
N ASN A 75 1.73 0.31 0.41
CA ASN A 75 0.68 0.88 1.22
C ASN A 75 -0.70 0.39 0.77
N LEU A 76 -1.41 -0.30 1.68
CA LEU A 76 -2.79 -0.80 1.53
C LEU A 76 -3.70 -0.24 2.63
N LEU A 77 -3.27 0.80 3.34
CA LEU A 77 -4.05 1.37 4.44
C LEU A 77 -5.33 2.05 3.94
N PRO A 78 -6.44 1.92 4.69
CA PRO A 78 -7.62 2.75 4.47
C PRO A 78 -7.33 4.20 4.87
N ASN A 79 -8.14 5.14 4.38
CA ASN A 79 -8.09 6.53 4.82
C ASN A 79 -8.91 6.67 6.11
N THR A 80 -8.24 6.93 7.22
CA THR A 80 -8.83 7.19 8.53
C THR A 80 -8.05 8.31 9.22
N PRO A 81 -8.59 8.96 10.26
CA PRO A 81 -7.83 9.97 11.01
C PRO A 81 -6.47 9.47 11.54
N ALA A 82 -6.35 8.17 11.81
CA ALA A 82 -5.11 7.56 12.30
C ALA A 82 -4.10 7.21 11.19
N THR A 83 -4.51 7.20 9.93
CA THR A 83 -3.66 6.85 8.79
C THR A 83 -3.43 8.02 7.84
N GLU A 84 -4.16 9.11 8.00
CA GLU A 84 -3.93 10.35 7.26
C GLU A 84 -2.51 10.86 7.57
N ASP A 85 -1.78 11.21 6.50
CA ASP A 85 -0.39 11.68 6.57
C ASP A 85 0.59 10.76 7.32
N LEU A 86 0.27 9.48 7.44
CA LEU A 86 1.15 8.50 8.09
C LEU A 86 2.50 8.40 7.35
N LEU A 87 2.46 8.43 6.01
CA LEU A 87 3.63 8.40 5.14
C LEU A 87 4.11 9.83 4.85
N ASN A 88 4.58 10.51 5.88
CA ASN A 88 5.21 11.83 5.85
C ASN A 88 6.73 11.71 5.74
N PHE A 89 7.43 12.84 5.70
CA PHE A 89 8.89 12.91 5.61
C PHE A 89 9.60 12.03 6.65
N LYS A 90 9.15 12.09 7.91
CA LYS A 90 9.74 11.31 8.99
C LYS A 90 9.62 9.80 8.73
N ALA A 91 8.43 9.33 8.36
CA ALA A 91 8.20 7.91 8.10
C ALA A 91 8.95 7.44 6.84
N LEU A 92 8.86 8.19 5.75
CA LEU A 92 9.51 7.83 4.49
C LEU A 92 11.04 7.87 4.57
N SER A 93 11.62 8.79 5.37
CA SER A 93 13.07 8.85 5.58
C SER A 93 13.64 7.71 6.43
N MET A 94 12.78 6.94 7.13
CA MET A 94 13.19 5.72 7.84
C MET A 94 13.40 4.53 6.90
N LEU A 95 12.86 4.56 5.68
CA LEU A 95 13.10 3.52 4.67
C LEU A 95 14.60 3.45 4.33
N LYS A 96 15.03 2.29 3.86
CA LYS A 96 16.39 2.16 3.33
C LYS A 96 16.64 3.15 2.20
N ARG A 97 17.87 3.65 2.10
CA ARG A 97 18.28 4.43 0.92
C ARG A 97 18.12 3.59 -0.35
N GLY A 98 17.47 4.15 -1.35
CA GLY A 98 17.12 3.43 -2.58
C GLY A 98 15.82 2.64 -2.52
N ALA A 99 15.07 2.72 -1.42
CA ALA A 99 13.77 2.07 -1.32
C ALA A 99 12.77 2.62 -2.34
N TYR A 100 11.80 1.79 -2.70
CA TYR A 100 10.72 2.12 -3.63
C TYR A 100 9.37 2.12 -2.93
N VAL A 101 8.52 3.10 -3.20
CA VAL A 101 7.20 3.25 -2.55
C VAL A 101 6.09 2.93 -3.53
N ILE A 102 5.15 2.07 -3.12
CA ILE A 102 3.98 1.69 -3.91
C ILE A 102 2.73 2.05 -3.09
N ASN A 103 1.92 2.99 -3.59
CA ASN A 103 0.68 3.36 -2.93
C ASN A 103 -0.53 2.94 -3.77
N VAL A 104 -1.20 1.89 -3.34
CA VAL A 104 -2.44 1.35 -3.90
C VAL A 104 -3.55 1.31 -2.84
N GLY A 105 -3.34 1.97 -1.70
CA GLY A 105 -4.31 2.11 -0.62
C GLY A 105 -5.20 3.33 -0.80
N ARG A 106 -4.82 4.46 -0.20
CA ARG A 106 -5.54 5.74 -0.32
C ARG A 106 -4.54 6.90 -0.40
N GLY A 107 -4.80 7.90 -1.23
CA GLY A 107 -3.89 9.02 -1.47
C GLY A 107 -3.59 9.85 -0.22
N LYS A 108 -4.59 10.10 0.62
CA LYS A 108 -4.42 10.90 1.85
C LYS A 108 -3.51 10.27 2.91
N THR A 109 -3.11 9.03 2.76
CA THR A 109 -2.14 8.41 3.67
C THR A 109 -0.70 8.85 3.42
N LEU A 110 -0.44 9.46 2.26
CA LEU A 110 0.88 9.92 1.80
C LEU A 110 0.91 11.44 1.71
N VAL A 111 2.01 12.05 2.15
CA VAL A 111 2.28 13.48 1.99
C VAL A 111 3.07 13.71 0.70
N ASP A 112 2.44 14.33 -0.29
CA ASP A 112 2.96 14.45 -1.66
C ASP A 112 4.30 15.16 -1.74
N ASN A 113 4.44 16.32 -1.06
CA ASN A 113 5.68 17.11 -1.06
C ASN A 113 6.84 16.38 -0.37
N ASP A 114 6.54 15.60 0.66
CA ASP A 114 7.55 14.82 1.39
C ASP A 114 8.11 13.70 0.52
N LEU A 115 7.24 13.02 -0.23
CA LEU A 115 7.64 12.02 -1.20
C LEU A 115 8.55 12.63 -2.28
N ILE A 116 8.14 13.75 -2.89
CA ILE A 116 8.93 14.47 -3.92
C ILE A 116 10.30 14.82 -3.37
N THR A 117 10.37 15.42 -2.18
CA THR A 117 11.63 15.81 -1.54
C THR A 117 12.59 14.62 -1.40
N LEU A 118 12.08 13.44 -1.02
CA LEU A 118 12.90 12.24 -0.82
C LEU A 118 13.28 11.55 -2.14
N LEU A 119 12.51 11.74 -3.18
CA LEU A 119 12.85 11.30 -4.55
C LEU A 119 13.93 12.20 -5.16
N ASP A 120 13.81 13.53 -4.99
CA ASP A 120 14.74 14.52 -5.53
C ASP A 120 16.13 14.42 -4.90
N ASN A 121 16.19 14.27 -3.57
CA ASN A 121 17.47 14.11 -2.86
C ASN A 121 18.08 12.70 -3.00
N GLY A 122 17.42 11.77 -3.73
CA GLY A 122 17.90 10.43 -3.99
C GLY A 122 17.87 9.48 -2.78
N HIS A 123 17.10 9.81 -1.73
CA HIS A 123 16.85 8.86 -0.64
C HIS A 123 15.98 7.70 -1.11
N LEU A 124 14.89 8.01 -1.84
CA LEU A 124 14.05 7.01 -2.50
C LEU A 124 14.43 6.87 -3.97
N SER A 125 14.37 5.65 -4.50
CA SER A 125 14.67 5.36 -5.91
C SER A 125 13.50 5.66 -6.84
N GLY A 126 12.24 5.55 -6.36
CA GLY A 126 11.05 5.78 -7.15
C GLY A 126 9.77 5.53 -6.39
N ALA A 127 8.65 5.80 -7.05
CA ALA A 127 7.32 5.49 -6.53
C ALA A 127 6.36 5.04 -7.65
N CYS A 128 5.40 4.17 -7.28
CA CYS A 128 4.24 3.83 -8.09
C CYS A 128 2.96 4.23 -7.34
N LEU A 129 2.17 5.12 -7.91
CA LEU A 129 1.02 5.72 -7.26
C LEU A 129 -0.24 5.45 -8.08
N ASP A 130 -1.17 4.67 -7.51
CA ASP A 130 -2.49 4.38 -8.10
C ASP A 130 -3.59 5.26 -7.51
N VAL A 131 -3.30 5.93 -6.38
CA VAL A 131 -4.25 6.74 -5.61
C VAL A 131 -3.65 8.08 -5.21
N PHE A 132 -4.49 9.13 -5.12
CA PHE A 132 -4.07 10.51 -4.93
C PHE A 132 -4.91 11.21 -3.87
N ARG A 133 -4.38 12.30 -3.30
CA ARG A 133 -5.12 13.14 -2.33
C ARG A 133 -6.34 13.79 -2.96
N THR A 134 -6.23 14.18 -4.22
CA THR A 134 -7.32 14.69 -5.05
C THR A 134 -7.45 13.81 -6.28
N GLU A 135 -8.61 13.27 -6.52
CA GLU A 135 -8.91 12.41 -7.67
C GLU A 135 -10.08 13.00 -8.48
N PRO A 136 -9.94 13.10 -9.81
CA PRO A 136 -8.77 12.76 -10.63
C PRO A 136 -7.55 13.64 -10.32
N LEU A 137 -6.34 13.07 -10.46
CA LEU A 137 -5.11 13.84 -10.26
C LEU A 137 -5.06 15.05 -11.19
N PRO A 138 -4.93 16.30 -10.67
CA PRO A 138 -4.88 17.52 -11.49
C PRO A 138 -3.85 17.43 -12.60
N SER A 139 -4.12 18.08 -13.74
CA SER A 139 -3.27 18.03 -14.93
C SER A 139 -1.89 18.68 -14.71
N ASP A 140 -1.81 19.64 -13.80
CA ASP A 140 -0.62 20.40 -13.43
C ASP A 140 0.09 19.84 -12.19
N HIS A 141 -0.37 18.71 -11.65
CA HIS A 141 0.22 18.13 -10.45
C HIS A 141 1.67 17.66 -10.70
N GLN A 142 2.57 17.95 -9.77
CA GLN A 142 4.01 17.67 -9.87
C GLN A 142 4.33 16.19 -10.13
N PHE A 143 3.51 15.26 -9.65
CA PHE A 143 3.70 13.83 -9.90
C PHE A 143 3.71 13.48 -11.39
N ARG A 144 2.97 14.23 -12.24
CA ARG A 144 2.86 13.93 -13.68
C ARG A 144 4.15 14.17 -14.47
N SER A 145 4.97 15.09 -14.00
CA SER A 145 6.24 15.44 -14.64
C SER A 145 7.47 14.81 -13.99
N HIS A 146 7.28 14.14 -12.84
CA HIS A 146 8.39 13.59 -12.07
C HIS A 146 8.86 12.24 -12.65
N ASN A 147 10.11 12.17 -13.13
CA ASN A 147 10.66 11.02 -13.86
C ASN A 147 10.81 9.73 -13.03
N LYS A 148 10.76 9.80 -11.69
CA LYS A 148 10.82 8.65 -10.78
C LYS A 148 9.44 8.21 -10.28
N ILE A 149 8.35 8.81 -10.77
CA ILE A 149 6.99 8.46 -10.35
C ILE A 149 6.23 7.81 -11.50
N LEU A 150 5.78 6.58 -11.28
CA LEU A 150 4.82 5.90 -12.14
C LEU A 150 3.40 6.16 -11.62
N ILE A 151 2.49 6.55 -12.50
CA ILE A 151 1.09 6.84 -12.18
C ILE A 151 0.19 5.83 -12.87
N THR A 152 -0.76 5.28 -12.12
CA THR A 152 -1.88 4.50 -12.65
C THR A 152 -3.22 5.13 -12.22
N PRO A 153 -4.31 4.97 -13.00
CA PRO A 153 -5.53 5.75 -12.79
C PRO A 153 -6.51 5.08 -11.81
N HIS A 154 -6.09 4.74 -10.60
CA HIS A 154 -6.88 4.09 -9.56
C HIS A 154 -7.57 2.80 -10.06
N ASN A 155 -6.78 1.94 -10.71
CA ASN A 155 -7.27 0.71 -11.33
C ASN A 155 -6.52 -0.56 -10.89
N SER A 156 -5.66 -0.48 -9.88
CA SER A 156 -4.91 -1.62 -9.35
C SER A 156 -5.81 -2.72 -8.76
N SER A 157 -7.06 -2.40 -8.41
CA SER A 157 -8.05 -3.36 -7.90
C SER A 157 -9.45 -3.03 -8.40
N THR A 158 -9.80 -3.53 -9.58
CA THR A 158 -11.15 -3.39 -10.13
C THR A 158 -12.07 -4.48 -9.59
N THR A 159 -13.17 -4.07 -8.96
CA THR A 159 -14.18 -5.01 -8.47
C THR A 159 -14.86 -5.72 -9.64
N GLN A 160 -14.75 -7.04 -9.70
CA GLN A 160 -15.43 -7.85 -10.69
C GLN A 160 -16.88 -8.08 -10.27
N ALA A 161 -17.85 -7.71 -11.11
CA ALA A 161 -19.28 -7.87 -10.83
C ALA A 161 -19.64 -9.34 -10.51
N VAL A 162 -19.06 -10.29 -11.22
CA VAL A 162 -19.30 -11.73 -11.04
C VAL A 162 -18.89 -12.20 -9.64
N SER A 163 -17.80 -11.69 -9.08
CA SER A 163 -17.36 -12.06 -7.74
C SER A 163 -18.09 -11.29 -6.62
N ALA A 164 -18.53 -10.06 -6.89
CA ALA A 164 -19.22 -9.22 -5.92
C ALA A 164 -20.72 -9.58 -5.78
N ALA A 165 -21.39 -9.92 -6.87
CA ALA A 165 -22.83 -10.16 -6.90
C ALA A 165 -23.31 -11.24 -5.90
N PRO A 166 -22.66 -12.40 -5.73
CA PRO A 166 -23.06 -13.39 -4.73
C PRO A 166 -23.06 -12.86 -3.31
N GLN A 167 -22.06 -12.06 -2.92
CA GLN A 167 -21.96 -11.46 -1.60
C GLN A 167 -23.03 -10.39 -1.35
N ILE A 168 -23.33 -9.59 -2.37
CA ILE A 168 -24.40 -8.58 -2.31
C ILE A 168 -25.75 -9.30 -2.12
N LEU A 169 -26.01 -10.34 -2.89
CA LEU A 169 -27.25 -11.13 -2.80
C LEU A 169 -27.38 -11.81 -1.43
N GLU A 170 -26.30 -12.38 -0.90
CA GLU A 170 -26.30 -12.99 0.43
C GLU A 170 -26.60 -11.93 1.51
N ASN A 171 -26.00 -10.76 1.47
CA ASN A 171 -26.27 -9.69 2.39
C ASN A 171 -27.69 -9.15 2.28
N TYR A 172 -28.24 -9.06 1.07
CA TYR A 172 -29.65 -8.74 0.86
C TYR A 172 -30.56 -9.75 1.55
N LYS A 173 -30.36 -11.07 1.34
CA LYS A 173 -31.11 -12.13 1.99
C LYS A 173 -31.02 -12.08 3.52
N ARG A 174 -29.83 -11.77 4.04
CA ARG A 174 -29.59 -11.60 5.49
C ARG A 174 -30.37 -10.41 6.03
N ALA A 175 -30.34 -9.27 5.35
CA ALA A 175 -31.03 -8.06 5.74
C ALA A 175 -32.55 -8.29 5.88
N ILE A 176 -33.19 -8.88 4.85
CA ILE A 176 -34.65 -9.15 4.87
C ILE A 176 -35.06 -10.22 5.89
N SER A 177 -34.14 -11.10 6.30
CA SER A 177 -34.39 -12.14 7.33
C SER A 177 -33.92 -11.73 8.72
N GLY A 178 -33.52 -10.47 8.94
CA GLY A 178 -33.07 -9.98 10.25
C GLY A 178 -31.76 -10.61 10.73
N LYS A 179 -30.96 -11.21 9.83
CA LYS A 179 -29.66 -11.82 10.16
C LYS A 179 -28.54 -10.79 10.09
N LYS A 180 -27.50 -11.00 10.89
CA LYS A 180 -26.29 -10.16 10.85
C LYS A 180 -25.67 -10.17 9.45
N LEU A 181 -25.35 -8.99 8.90
CA LEU A 181 -24.69 -8.84 7.62
C LEU A 181 -23.24 -9.34 7.68
N LEU A 182 -22.73 -9.77 6.54
CA LEU A 182 -21.32 -10.12 6.36
C LEU A 182 -20.49 -8.86 6.11
N HIS A 183 -19.27 -8.83 6.61
CA HIS A 183 -18.29 -7.77 6.36
C HIS A 183 -18.81 -6.35 6.66
N LEU A 184 -19.52 -6.19 7.80
CA LEU A 184 -19.94 -4.88 8.25
C LEU A 184 -18.74 -3.99 8.51
N VAL A 185 -18.81 -2.77 7.95
CA VAL A 185 -17.83 -1.72 8.24
C VAL A 185 -18.10 -1.20 9.66
N ASP A 186 -17.06 -1.16 10.49
CA ASP A 186 -17.13 -0.49 11.78
C ASP A 186 -17.05 1.02 11.58
N MET A 187 -18.19 1.70 11.70
CA MET A 187 -18.30 3.15 11.47
C MET A 187 -17.43 3.99 12.42
N LYS A 188 -17.04 3.45 13.59
CA LYS A 188 -16.14 4.14 14.52
C LYS A 188 -14.68 4.07 14.06
N HIS A 189 -14.33 3.02 13.37
CA HIS A 189 -12.96 2.77 12.90
C HIS A 189 -12.77 3.05 11.40
N GLY A 190 -13.85 3.25 10.63
CA GLY A 190 -13.82 3.60 9.22
C GLY A 190 -13.54 2.44 8.26
N TYR A 191 -13.55 1.19 8.74
CA TYR A 191 -13.35 -0.02 7.92
C TYR A 191 -13.85 -1.28 8.62
#